data_22ec35f88513345c611214800a916f24
#
_entry.id   22ec35f88513345c611214800a916f24
#
_cell.length_a   1.000
_cell.length_b   1.000
_cell.length_c   1.000
_cell.angle_alpha   90.00
_cell.angle_beta   90.00
_cell.angle_gamma   90.00
#
_symmetry.space_group_name_H-M   'P 1'
#
loop_
_entity.id
_entity.type
_entity.pdbx_description
1 polymer ?
#
loop_
_entity_poly.entity_id
_entity_poly.type
_entity_poly.pdbx_seq_one_letter_code
_entity_poly.pdbx_strand_id
1 'polypeptide(L)'
;MDSQNAEIDRGDKSFSCGHPVWGLAFGPRPPKSSTVACQAKTGEKSKGSKSLLLATGLENGVIKIWNVLTGDAVFDLHGHEGVVRDLVFPQNGTLTLISSSRDKTLRIWDLAQKGKKVQVLSGHKDWISSCCVSSDCSMIASVGRFDRMVCLWSLRSYTFIRNLTGGTYKTLYLLSSCDFSPDGAVLATAAFSGSSWWIDLWDPYTAEKLATLVDYFEDYGQNQISSIQFSPNGLHLAMVTDDRALRVWEPGQKGMVMQTKSDRASNGLCCKYHPQGGVVATGTRDGHVRFWRGPRTVPSLCHLCRSILRQSVSTHQMEPLPLPKRILEYLTYRNIPDRLKTCCSSDEEDWEG
;
A
#
# COMPACT_ATOMS: atom_id res chain seq x y z
N MET A 1 -20.95 -3.00 22.39
CA MET A 1 -19.63 -2.54 22.88
C MET A 1 -19.17 -1.48 21.88
N ASP A 2 -18.93 -0.29 22.40
CA ASP A 2 -18.91 0.94 21.63
C ASP A 2 -17.83 0.98 20.54
N SER A 3 -18.27 1.05 19.29
CA SER A 3 -17.45 1.46 18.15
C SER A 3 -17.08 2.93 18.33
N GLN A 4 -16.12 3.24 19.22
CA GLN A 4 -15.61 4.60 19.39
C GLN A 4 -14.86 5.03 18.13
N ASN A 5 -15.39 6.05 17.50
CA ASN A 5 -14.86 6.80 16.36
C ASN A 5 -13.33 6.92 16.41
N ALA A 6 -12.66 6.24 15.51
CA ALA A 6 -11.21 6.30 15.36
C ALA A 6 -10.76 7.55 14.56
N GLU A 7 -11.68 8.45 14.23
CA GLU A 7 -11.38 9.71 13.55
C GLU A 7 -10.64 10.67 14.51
N ILE A 8 -9.54 11.25 14.05
CA ILE A 8 -8.73 12.17 14.87
C ILE A 8 -9.47 13.50 14.96
N ASP A 9 -10.31 13.64 15.96
CA ASP A 9 -11.01 14.88 16.29
C ASP A 9 -10.10 15.81 17.11
N ARG A 10 -9.19 16.53 16.44
CA ARG A 10 -8.54 17.77 16.93
C ARG A 10 -8.05 18.58 15.74
N GLY A 11 -8.90 19.46 15.21
CA GLY A 11 -8.51 20.44 14.19
C GLY A 11 -8.12 19.74 12.89
N ASP A 12 -9.10 19.18 12.18
CA ASP A 12 -8.94 18.43 10.93
C ASP A 12 -8.13 19.23 9.91
N LYS A 13 -6.84 18.90 9.78
CA LYS A 13 -6.07 19.34 8.63
C LYS A 13 -6.51 18.52 7.43
N SER A 14 -7.41 19.07 6.64
CA SER A 14 -7.77 18.53 5.35
C SER A 14 -7.06 19.31 4.24
N PHE A 15 -6.57 18.61 3.23
CA PHE A 15 -5.99 19.22 2.03
C PHE A 15 -7.00 19.16 0.91
N SER A 16 -7.43 20.32 0.41
CA SER A 16 -8.32 20.36 -0.75
C SER A 16 -7.50 20.32 -2.04
N CYS A 17 -7.62 19.24 -2.77
CA CYS A 17 -6.90 19.02 -4.03
C CYS A 17 -7.65 19.53 -5.26
N GLY A 18 -8.94 19.84 -5.14
CA GLY A 18 -9.81 20.30 -6.23
C GLY A 18 -10.28 19.19 -7.18
N HIS A 19 -9.66 18.02 -7.15
CA HIS A 19 -10.02 16.84 -7.94
C HIS A 19 -9.97 15.58 -7.09
N PRO A 20 -10.70 14.50 -7.46
CA PRO A 20 -10.63 13.23 -6.77
C PRO A 20 -9.20 12.74 -6.57
N VAL A 21 -8.88 12.36 -5.33
CA VAL A 21 -7.56 11.85 -4.94
C VAL A 21 -7.56 10.33 -5.05
N TRP A 22 -6.83 9.81 -6.02
CA TRP A 22 -6.74 8.37 -6.29
C TRP A 22 -5.49 7.72 -5.70
N GLY A 23 -4.39 8.47 -5.54
CA GLY A 23 -3.12 7.99 -5.02
C GLY A 23 -2.58 8.89 -3.92
N LEU A 24 -1.91 8.29 -2.93
CA LEU A 24 -1.26 8.98 -1.83
C LEU A 24 0.12 8.39 -1.58
N ALA A 25 1.09 9.23 -1.21
CA ALA A 25 2.36 8.77 -0.67
C ALA A 25 2.94 9.78 0.33
N PHE A 26 3.35 9.29 1.50
CA PHE A 26 4.20 10.06 2.41
C PHE A 26 5.65 9.99 1.94
N GLY A 27 6.26 11.14 1.77
CA GLY A 27 7.65 11.27 1.36
C GLY A 27 8.65 11.15 2.51
N PRO A 28 9.93 10.91 2.19
CA PRO A 28 10.99 11.02 3.17
C PRO A 28 11.10 12.47 3.64
N ARG A 29 11.68 12.65 4.82
CA ARG A 29 12.04 13.99 5.29
C ARG A 29 13.17 14.53 4.41
N PRO A 30 13.02 15.70 3.75
CA PRO A 30 14.08 16.24 2.92
C PRO A 30 15.34 16.49 3.77
N PRO A 31 16.55 16.20 3.23
CA PRO A 31 17.80 16.50 3.91
C PRO A 31 17.94 18.01 4.14
N LYS A 32 18.63 18.42 5.22
CA LYS A 32 18.78 19.81 5.63
C LYS A 32 19.38 20.74 4.54
N SER A 33 20.04 20.18 3.53
CA SER A 33 20.71 20.89 2.44
C SER A 33 19.91 20.97 1.14
N SER A 34 18.69 20.38 1.07
CA SER A 34 17.93 20.39 -0.18
C SER A 34 17.19 21.71 -0.36
N THR A 35 17.27 22.29 -1.56
CA THR A 35 16.55 23.49 -2.02
C THR A 35 15.01 23.32 -2.08
N VAL A 36 14.50 22.15 -1.73
CA VAL A 36 13.07 21.84 -1.55
C VAL A 36 12.53 22.44 -0.22
N ALA A 37 13.39 23.11 0.56
CA ALA A 37 12.93 23.95 1.66
C ALA A 37 12.01 25.03 1.07
N CYS A 38 10.71 24.95 1.42
CA CYS A 38 9.69 25.88 0.98
C CYS A 38 10.18 27.33 1.07
N GLN A 39 10.19 28.03 -0.04
CA GLN A 39 10.17 29.48 -0.02
C GLN A 39 8.80 29.91 0.51
N ALA A 40 8.66 29.94 1.82
CA ALA A 40 7.53 30.60 2.45
C ALA A 40 7.57 32.06 2.03
N LYS A 41 6.47 32.56 1.46
CA LYS A 41 6.30 33.95 1.00
C LYS A 41 6.31 34.98 2.16
N THR A 42 6.65 34.57 3.36
CA THR A 42 6.76 35.43 4.54
C THR A 42 8.15 35.29 5.14
N GLY A 43 8.84 36.43 5.26
CA GLY A 43 10.27 36.56 5.62
C GLY A 43 10.66 36.14 7.04
N GLU A 44 10.05 35.11 7.61
CA GLU A 44 10.47 34.50 8.87
C GLU A 44 11.44 33.35 8.61
N LYS A 45 12.67 33.51 9.06
CA LYS A 45 13.68 32.45 9.18
C LYS A 45 13.21 31.43 10.20
N SER A 46 12.34 30.48 9.81
CA SER A 46 11.99 29.35 10.65
C SER A 46 13.19 28.41 10.77
N LYS A 47 13.68 28.27 12.00
CA LYS A 47 14.70 27.27 12.39
C LYS A 47 14.27 25.90 11.89
N GLY A 48 14.96 25.38 10.88
CA GLY A 48 15.01 24.00 10.37
C GLY A 48 13.90 23.01 10.78
N SER A 49 12.63 23.33 10.52
CA SER A 49 11.54 22.37 10.69
C SER A 49 11.66 21.31 9.59
N LYS A 50 11.81 20.04 10.01
CA LYS A 50 11.87 18.88 9.12
C LYS A 50 10.48 18.65 8.55
N SER A 51 10.14 19.26 7.41
CA SER A 51 8.84 19.09 6.76
C SER A 51 8.70 17.68 6.18
N LEU A 52 7.62 16.99 6.54
CA LEU A 52 7.19 15.75 5.89
C LEU A 52 6.47 16.14 4.59
N LEU A 53 6.81 15.48 3.48
CA LEU A 53 6.10 15.66 2.21
C LEU A 53 4.94 14.68 2.10
N LEU A 54 3.88 15.10 1.44
CA LEU A 54 2.78 14.26 0.99
C LEU A 54 2.61 14.47 -0.51
N ALA A 55 2.55 13.40 -1.28
CA ALA A 55 2.17 13.44 -2.69
C ALA A 55 0.73 12.95 -2.85
N THR A 56 -0.07 13.64 -3.66
CA THR A 56 -1.44 13.27 -4.01
C THR A 56 -1.57 13.13 -5.51
N GLY A 57 -2.01 11.96 -5.98
CA GLY A 57 -2.28 11.67 -7.39
C GLY A 57 -3.74 11.91 -7.73
N LEU A 58 -3.99 12.73 -8.74
CA LEU A 58 -5.30 13.24 -9.06
C LEU A 58 -5.90 12.59 -10.31
N GLU A 59 -7.21 12.75 -10.47
CA GLU A 59 -7.97 12.23 -11.60
C GLU A 59 -7.54 12.86 -12.94
N ASN A 60 -7.13 14.12 -12.93
CA ASN A 60 -6.70 14.85 -14.11
C ASN A 60 -5.23 14.58 -14.54
N GLY A 61 -4.55 13.61 -13.92
CA GLY A 61 -3.16 13.24 -14.23
C GLY A 61 -2.11 14.10 -13.51
N VAL A 62 -2.51 15.10 -12.76
CA VAL A 62 -1.59 15.93 -11.96
C VAL A 62 -1.23 15.23 -10.66
N ILE A 63 0.02 15.39 -10.23
CA ILE A 63 0.46 15.00 -8.89
C ILE A 63 0.79 16.28 -8.12
N LYS A 64 0.16 16.50 -6.97
CA LYS A 64 0.46 17.65 -6.10
C LYS A 64 1.36 17.22 -4.95
N ILE A 65 2.36 18.03 -4.67
CA ILE A 65 3.28 17.83 -3.54
C ILE A 65 2.97 18.84 -2.46
N TRP A 66 2.75 18.36 -1.24
CA TRP A 66 2.34 19.14 -0.08
C TRP A 66 3.37 19.08 1.04
N ASN A 67 3.47 20.16 1.80
CA ASN A 67 4.12 20.15 3.09
C ASN A 67 3.09 19.80 4.17
N VAL A 68 3.22 18.63 4.79
CA VAL A 68 2.25 18.13 5.80
C VAL A 68 2.17 19.05 7.04
N LEU A 69 3.26 19.71 7.41
CA LEU A 69 3.27 20.55 8.62
C LEU A 69 2.55 21.88 8.41
N THR A 70 2.78 22.53 7.26
CA THR A 70 2.18 23.84 6.97
C THR A 70 0.84 23.73 6.28
N GLY A 71 0.59 22.63 5.54
CA GLY A 71 -0.59 22.45 4.71
C GLY A 71 -0.47 23.07 3.32
N ASP A 72 0.68 23.68 2.99
CA ASP A 72 0.87 24.37 1.72
C ASP A 72 1.22 23.41 0.58
N ALA A 73 0.71 23.70 -0.62
CA ALA A 73 1.17 23.07 -1.85
C ALA A 73 2.58 23.59 -2.20
N VAL A 74 3.50 22.65 -2.43
CA VAL A 74 4.92 22.99 -2.75
C VAL A 74 5.08 23.17 -4.25
N PHE A 75 4.64 22.22 -5.07
CA PHE A 75 4.59 22.27 -6.54
C PHE A 75 3.75 21.13 -7.10
N ASP A 76 3.41 21.24 -8.38
CA ASP A 76 2.66 20.25 -9.13
C ASP A 76 3.56 19.55 -10.16
N LEU A 77 3.36 18.23 -10.36
CA LEU A 77 4.02 17.42 -11.39
C LEU A 77 3.05 17.17 -12.53
N HIS A 78 3.44 17.52 -13.72
CA HIS A 78 2.66 17.33 -14.93
C HIS A 78 3.33 16.32 -15.86
N GLY A 79 2.52 15.48 -16.51
CA GLY A 79 3.03 14.56 -17.52
C GLY A 79 2.21 13.30 -17.73
N HIS A 80 1.53 12.73 -16.71
CA HIS A 80 0.58 11.66 -16.95
C HIS A 80 -0.61 12.16 -17.76
N GLU A 81 -1.05 11.33 -18.73
CA GLU A 81 -2.18 11.61 -19.61
C GLU A 81 -3.48 10.96 -19.14
N GLY A 82 -3.47 10.34 -17.97
CA GLY A 82 -4.60 9.68 -17.35
C GLY A 82 -4.53 9.74 -15.84
N VAL A 83 -5.58 9.27 -15.18
CA VAL A 83 -5.71 9.25 -13.72
C VAL A 83 -4.45 8.66 -13.07
N VAL A 84 -3.86 9.38 -12.12
CA VAL A 84 -2.76 8.86 -11.30
C VAL A 84 -3.35 8.00 -10.19
N ARG A 85 -3.14 6.70 -10.28
CA ARG A 85 -3.81 5.70 -9.42
C ARG A 85 -3.10 5.44 -8.12
N ASP A 86 -1.77 5.43 -8.13
CA ASP A 86 -0.98 5.19 -6.94
C ASP A 86 0.37 5.90 -7.00
N LEU A 87 0.94 6.13 -5.82
CA LEU A 87 2.17 6.85 -5.60
C LEU A 87 2.99 6.14 -4.53
N VAL A 88 4.31 6.09 -4.71
CA VAL A 88 5.20 5.51 -3.71
C VAL A 88 6.55 6.23 -3.67
N PHE A 89 7.07 6.43 -2.46
CA PHE A 89 8.45 6.84 -2.22
C PHE A 89 9.27 5.61 -1.80
N PRO A 90 10.45 5.36 -2.39
CA PRO A 90 11.41 4.40 -1.86
C PRO A 90 11.83 4.75 -0.44
N GLN A 91 12.02 3.74 0.41
CA GLN A 91 12.35 3.95 1.83
C GLN A 91 13.83 4.27 2.08
N ASN A 92 14.64 4.41 1.03
CA ASN A 92 16.07 4.75 1.10
C ASN A 92 16.36 6.24 1.41
N GLY A 93 15.34 7.03 1.70
CA GLY A 93 15.48 8.46 2.02
C GLY A 93 15.71 9.37 0.81
N THR A 94 15.71 8.85 -0.41
CA THR A 94 15.78 9.68 -1.63
C THR A 94 14.47 10.41 -1.88
N LEU A 95 14.56 11.59 -2.51
CA LEU A 95 13.40 12.36 -2.95
C LEU A 95 12.89 11.89 -4.34
N THR A 96 12.97 10.58 -4.58
CA THR A 96 12.43 9.93 -5.78
C THR A 96 10.98 9.55 -5.53
N LEU A 97 10.08 9.92 -6.43
CA LEU A 97 8.68 9.51 -6.41
C LEU A 97 8.40 8.62 -7.61
N ILE A 98 7.64 7.56 -7.40
CA ILE A 98 7.16 6.66 -8.45
C ILE A 98 5.64 6.80 -8.50
N SER A 99 5.08 6.90 -9.69
CA SER A 99 3.65 7.02 -9.92
C SER A 99 3.16 5.99 -10.93
N SER A 100 1.97 5.46 -10.71
CA SER A 100 1.24 4.61 -11.65
C SER A 100 -0.01 5.30 -12.17
N SER A 101 -0.37 5.06 -13.44
CA SER A 101 -1.49 5.75 -14.08
C SER A 101 -2.31 4.85 -15.00
N ARG A 102 -3.54 5.32 -15.29
CA ARG A 102 -4.39 4.78 -16.35
C ARG A 102 -3.83 4.99 -17.75
N ASP A 103 -2.80 5.84 -17.92
CA ASP A 103 -2.06 5.97 -19.19
C ASP A 103 -1.15 4.75 -19.49
N LYS A 104 -1.23 3.66 -18.69
CA LYS A 104 -0.49 2.39 -18.81
C LYS A 104 1.01 2.51 -18.52
N THR A 105 1.44 3.62 -17.93
CA THR A 105 2.84 3.87 -17.60
C THR A 105 3.08 4.01 -16.11
N LEU A 106 4.29 3.63 -15.67
CA LEU A 106 4.88 4.10 -14.43
C LEU A 106 5.81 5.25 -14.77
N ARG A 107 5.85 6.28 -13.93
CA ARG A 107 6.79 7.40 -14.07
C ARG A 107 7.60 7.58 -12.81
N ILE A 108 8.86 7.95 -13.01
CA ILE A 108 9.82 8.19 -11.94
C ILE A 108 10.21 9.66 -11.97
N TRP A 109 10.11 10.31 -10.82
CA TRP A 109 10.30 11.75 -10.65
C TRP A 109 11.38 12.03 -9.61
N ASP A 110 12.25 12.99 -9.89
CA ASP A 110 13.22 13.50 -8.93
C ASP A 110 12.71 14.82 -8.33
N LEU A 111 12.23 14.76 -7.08
CA LEU A 111 11.71 15.94 -6.40
C LEU A 111 12.83 16.89 -5.94
N ALA A 112 14.07 16.41 -5.80
CA ALA A 112 15.23 17.28 -5.50
C ALA A 112 15.50 18.24 -6.67
N GLN A 113 15.16 17.84 -7.89
CA GLN A 113 15.23 18.67 -9.11
C GLN A 113 13.85 19.25 -9.49
N LYS A 114 13.05 19.66 -8.51
CA LYS A 114 11.70 20.25 -8.70
C LYS A 114 10.77 19.35 -9.51
N GLY A 115 10.86 18.04 -9.32
CA GLY A 115 9.98 17.07 -9.98
C GLY A 115 10.34 16.78 -11.43
N LYS A 116 11.62 16.90 -11.80
CA LYS A 116 12.07 16.46 -13.11
C LYS A 116 11.74 14.98 -13.33
N LYS A 117 11.07 14.68 -14.45
CA LYS A 117 10.82 13.30 -14.85
C LYS A 117 12.15 12.61 -15.21
N VAL A 118 12.45 11.51 -14.54
CA VAL A 118 13.68 10.72 -14.73
C VAL A 118 13.46 9.65 -15.79
N GLN A 119 12.37 8.86 -15.66
CA GLN A 119 12.11 7.72 -16.52
C GLN A 119 10.62 7.43 -16.67
N VAL A 120 10.25 6.75 -17.76
CA VAL A 120 8.93 6.17 -18.01
C VAL A 120 9.11 4.68 -18.23
N LEU A 121 8.39 3.86 -17.46
CA LEU A 121 8.36 2.41 -17.63
C LEU A 121 7.08 2.03 -18.36
N SER A 122 7.22 1.39 -19.51
CA SER A 122 6.12 0.93 -20.36
C SER A 122 6.18 -0.59 -20.51
N GLY A 123 5.02 -1.26 -20.52
CA GLY A 123 4.94 -2.72 -20.66
C GLY A 123 3.58 -3.28 -20.26
N HIS A 124 2.84 -2.59 -19.40
CA HIS A 124 1.45 -2.91 -19.16
C HIS A 124 0.60 -2.64 -20.41
N LYS A 125 -0.34 -3.54 -20.67
CA LYS A 125 -1.26 -3.44 -21.81
C LYS A 125 -2.52 -2.66 -21.52
N ASP A 126 -2.76 -2.44 -20.21
CA ASP A 126 -3.93 -1.72 -19.71
C ASP A 126 -3.60 -0.89 -18.46
N TRP A 127 -4.62 -0.25 -17.89
CA TRP A 127 -4.51 0.66 -16.74
C TRP A 127 -3.70 0.04 -15.59
N ILE A 128 -2.70 0.75 -15.11
CA ILE A 128 -1.99 0.37 -13.89
C ILE A 128 -2.79 0.90 -12.70
N SER A 129 -3.22 -0.01 -11.83
CA SER A 129 -4.06 0.34 -10.67
C SER A 129 -3.25 0.67 -9.44
N SER A 130 -2.07 0.08 -9.25
CA SER A 130 -1.22 0.33 -8.09
C SER A 130 0.24 0.04 -8.38
N CYS A 131 1.12 0.62 -7.57
CA CYS A 131 2.56 0.33 -7.57
C CYS A 131 3.13 0.43 -6.15
N CYS A 132 4.16 -0.37 -5.89
CA CYS A 132 4.90 -0.34 -4.63
C CYS A 132 6.38 -0.63 -4.86
N VAL A 133 7.21 -0.38 -3.84
CA VAL A 133 8.66 -0.56 -3.87
C VAL A 133 9.06 -1.52 -2.76
N SER A 134 9.97 -2.45 -3.08
CA SER A 134 10.54 -3.36 -2.08
C SER A 134 11.32 -2.60 -1.01
N SER A 135 11.38 -3.13 0.20
CA SER A 135 12.03 -2.48 1.36
C SER A 135 13.52 -2.23 1.14
N ASP A 136 14.19 -3.10 0.38
CA ASP A 136 15.59 -2.95 -0.03
C ASP A 136 15.78 -1.96 -1.19
N CYS A 137 14.70 -1.38 -1.70
CA CYS A 137 14.70 -0.46 -2.84
C CYS A 137 15.34 -1.03 -4.11
N SER A 138 15.31 -2.35 -4.31
CA SER A 138 15.82 -2.99 -5.51
C SER A 138 14.76 -3.14 -6.61
N MET A 139 13.49 -3.32 -6.22
CA MET A 139 12.39 -3.64 -7.12
C MET A 139 11.20 -2.69 -6.96
N ILE A 140 10.52 -2.46 -8.09
CA ILE A 140 9.17 -1.89 -8.15
C ILE A 140 8.23 -3.04 -8.51
N ALA A 141 7.08 -3.16 -7.85
CA ALA A 141 5.98 -3.98 -8.30
C ALA A 141 4.85 -3.09 -8.82
N SER A 142 4.16 -3.53 -9.85
CA SER A 142 2.99 -2.86 -10.40
C SER A 142 1.91 -3.85 -10.81
N VAL A 143 0.65 -3.48 -10.63
CA VAL A 143 -0.49 -4.33 -11.02
C VAL A 143 -1.35 -3.63 -12.05
N GLY A 144 -1.59 -4.33 -13.15
CA GLY A 144 -2.47 -3.88 -14.21
C GLY A 144 -3.88 -4.41 -14.01
N ARG A 145 -4.88 -3.51 -14.09
CA ARG A 145 -6.26 -3.82 -13.70
C ARG A 145 -6.90 -4.87 -14.59
N PHE A 146 -6.84 -4.68 -15.90
CA PHE A 146 -7.52 -5.53 -16.87
C PHE A 146 -6.55 -6.46 -17.62
N ASP A 147 -5.26 -6.11 -17.72
CA ASP A 147 -4.24 -7.02 -18.27
C ASP A 147 -3.86 -8.12 -17.29
N ARG A 148 -4.26 -7.99 -16.02
CA ARG A 148 -4.06 -8.99 -14.96
C ARG A 148 -2.59 -9.34 -14.72
N MET A 149 -1.71 -8.41 -15.03
CA MET A 149 -0.28 -8.58 -14.85
C MET A 149 0.17 -8.02 -13.50
N VAL A 150 1.01 -8.80 -12.81
CA VAL A 150 1.80 -8.34 -11.66
C VAL A 150 3.25 -8.26 -12.12
N CYS A 151 3.68 -7.07 -12.51
CA CYS A 151 5.00 -6.84 -13.10
C CYS A 151 6.00 -6.41 -12.04
N LEU A 152 7.19 -7.01 -12.10
CA LEU A 152 8.35 -6.57 -11.32
C LEU A 152 9.35 -5.87 -12.23
N TRP A 153 9.89 -4.75 -11.74
CA TRP A 153 10.84 -3.88 -12.43
C TRP A 153 12.05 -3.62 -11.51
N SER A 154 13.23 -3.53 -12.09
CA SER A 154 14.43 -3.10 -11.37
C SER A 154 14.38 -1.60 -11.12
N LEU A 155 14.49 -1.17 -9.85
CA LEU A 155 14.59 0.25 -9.51
C LEU A 155 15.96 0.83 -9.86
N ARG A 156 17.00 0.00 -9.99
CA ARG A 156 18.36 0.46 -10.34
C ARG A 156 18.54 0.74 -11.82
N SER A 157 18.08 -0.21 -12.67
CA SER A 157 18.24 -0.12 -14.13
C SER A 157 16.99 0.37 -14.86
N TYR A 158 15.86 0.46 -14.17
CA TYR A 158 14.55 0.81 -14.74
C TYR A 158 14.10 -0.15 -15.85
N THR A 159 14.44 -1.44 -15.69
CA THR A 159 14.12 -2.49 -16.64
C THR A 159 13.06 -3.46 -16.09
N PHE A 160 12.28 -4.06 -16.99
CA PHE A 160 11.37 -5.13 -16.65
C PHE A 160 12.14 -6.38 -16.18
N ILE A 161 11.73 -6.98 -15.06
CA ILE A 161 12.31 -8.22 -14.54
C ILE A 161 11.44 -9.41 -14.94
N ARG A 162 10.18 -9.45 -14.50
CA ARG A 162 9.25 -10.56 -14.76
C ARG A 162 7.80 -10.18 -14.48
N ASN A 163 6.88 -11.06 -14.92
CA ASN A 163 5.48 -11.06 -14.51
C ASN A 163 5.24 -12.26 -13.58
N LEU A 164 4.63 -12.05 -12.40
CA LEU A 164 4.36 -13.10 -11.43
C LEU A 164 3.14 -13.97 -11.80
N THR A 165 2.15 -13.40 -12.48
CA THR A 165 0.87 -14.10 -12.73
C THR A 165 0.92 -15.12 -13.87
N GLY A 166 1.98 -15.15 -14.66
CA GLY A 166 2.24 -16.21 -15.66
C GLY A 166 1.10 -16.61 -16.63
N GLY A 167 0.00 -15.87 -16.66
CA GLY A 167 -1.15 -16.15 -17.50
C GLY A 167 -2.01 -17.36 -17.09
N THR A 168 -1.85 -17.88 -15.88
CA THR A 168 -2.42 -19.17 -15.44
C THR A 168 -3.89 -19.13 -14.99
N TYR A 169 -4.50 -17.97 -14.87
CA TYR A 169 -5.88 -17.87 -14.38
C TYR A 169 -6.91 -17.93 -15.51
N LYS A 170 -7.73 -18.98 -15.49
CA LYS A 170 -8.83 -19.19 -16.45
C LYS A 170 -10.04 -18.27 -16.22
N THR A 171 -10.18 -17.70 -15.03
CA THR A 171 -11.31 -16.84 -14.65
C THR A 171 -11.02 -15.37 -14.89
N LEU A 172 -12.05 -14.60 -15.25
CA LEU A 172 -11.97 -13.14 -15.35
C LEU A 172 -11.91 -12.53 -13.95
N TYR A 173 -10.80 -11.88 -13.62
CA TYR A 173 -10.62 -11.13 -12.37
C TYR A 173 -9.91 -9.80 -12.65
N LEU A 174 -10.02 -8.89 -11.71
CA LEU A 174 -9.43 -7.57 -11.78
C LEU A 174 -8.45 -7.39 -10.62
N LEU A 175 -7.28 -6.83 -10.90
CA LEU A 175 -6.32 -6.46 -9.87
C LEU A 175 -6.53 -4.99 -9.46
N SER A 176 -6.49 -4.71 -8.17
CA SER A 176 -6.76 -3.36 -7.66
C SER A 176 -5.56 -2.70 -7.00
N SER A 177 -4.80 -3.43 -6.20
CA SER A 177 -3.72 -2.86 -5.39
C SER A 177 -2.64 -3.88 -5.10
N CYS A 178 -1.44 -3.41 -4.78
CA CYS A 178 -0.33 -4.23 -4.29
C CYS A 178 0.50 -3.49 -3.24
N ASP A 179 1.14 -4.24 -2.35
CA ASP A 179 2.13 -3.69 -1.42
C ASP A 179 3.13 -4.75 -0.97
N PHE A 180 4.39 -4.33 -0.74
CA PHE A 180 5.42 -5.18 -0.17
C PHE A 180 5.34 -5.17 1.36
N SER A 181 5.57 -6.35 1.96
CA SER A 181 5.84 -6.39 3.41
C SER A 181 7.11 -5.60 3.75
N PRO A 182 7.19 -4.98 4.94
CA PRO A 182 8.34 -4.15 5.32
C PRO A 182 9.68 -4.89 5.37
N ASP A 183 9.65 -6.21 5.51
CA ASP A 183 10.83 -7.07 5.44
C ASP A 183 11.18 -7.52 4.00
N GLY A 184 10.38 -7.08 3.01
CA GLY A 184 10.59 -7.39 1.59
C GLY A 184 10.35 -8.84 1.19
N ALA A 185 9.88 -9.68 2.12
CA ALA A 185 9.73 -11.11 1.90
C ALA A 185 8.47 -11.49 1.12
N VAL A 186 7.46 -10.65 1.19
CA VAL A 186 6.14 -10.93 0.61
C VAL A 186 5.65 -9.72 -0.18
N LEU A 187 5.06 -9.99 -1.34
CA LEU A 187 4.25 -9.05 -2.09
C LEU A 187 2.78 -9.47 -1.94
N ALA A 188 1.94 -8.59 -1.40
CA ALA A 188 0.50 -8.77 -1.37
C ALA A 188 -0.14 -8.13 -2.61
N THR A 189 -1.10 -8.82 -3.23
CA THR A 189 -1.88 -8.29 -4.36
C THR A 189 -3.37 -8.53 -4.13
N ALA A 190 -4.16 -7.47 -4.21
CA ALA A 190 -5.61 -7.55 -4.07
C ALA A 190 -6.28 -7.74 -5.44
N ALA A 191 -7.18 -8.72 -5.49
CA ALA A 191 -7.92 -9.08 -6.68
C ALA A 191 -9.42 -9.26 -6.37
N PHE A 192 -10.26 -9.13 -7.37
CA PHE A 192 -11.68 -9.42 -7.24
C PHE A 192 -12.30 -9.92 -8.55
N SER A 193 -13.36 -10.72 -8.43
CA SER A 193 -14.15 -11.24 -9.54
C SER A 193 -15.60 -11.39 -9.11
N GLY A 194 -16.51 -10.73 -9.79
CA GLY A 194 -17.94 -10.72 -9.40
C GLY A 194 -18.12 -10.16 -7.99
N SER A 195 -18.65 -10.98 -7.07
CA SER A 195 -18.89 -10.62 -5.66
C SER A 195 -17.74 -11.04 -4.73
N SER A 196 -16.73 -11.74 -5.23
CA SER A 196 -15.63 -12.27 -4.42
C SER A 196 -14.38 -11.44 -4.60
N TRP A 197 -13.68 -11.19 -3.51
CA TRP A 197 -12.37 -10.59 -3.52
C TRP A 197 -11.39 -11.44 -2.69
N TRP A 198 -10.10 -11.33 -3.01
CA TRP A 198 -9.05 -12.04 -2.29
C TRP A 198 -7.74 -11.25 -2.33
N ILE A 199 -6.82 -11.63 -1.45
CA ILE A 199 -5.46 -11.12 -1.44
C ILE A 199 -4.52 -12.31 -1.64
N ASP A 200 -3.77 -12.31 -2.72
CA ASP A 200 -2.69 -13.27 -2.96
C ASP A 200 -1.39 -12.75 -2.36
N LEU A 201 -0.67 -13.64 -1.68
CA LEU A 201 0.65 -13.39 -1.14
C LEU A 201 1.68 -14.13 -2.00
N TRP A 202 2.68 -13.42 -2.47
CA TRP A 202 3.71 -13.90 -3.38
C TRP A 202 5.09 -13.76 -2.75
N ASP A 203 5.99 -14.73 -3.00
CA ASP A 203 7.42 -14.51 -2.87
C ASP A 203 7.94 -13.81 -4.14
N PRO A 204 8.40 -12.56 -4.05
CA PRO A 204 8.79 -11.79 -5.23
C PRO A 204 10.06 -12.29 -5.91
N TYR A 205 10.88 -13.07 -5.19
CA TYR A 205 12.16 -13.60 -5.69
C TYR A 205 12.00 -14.94 -6.40
N THR A 206 11.13 -15.82 -5.88
CA THR A 206 10.85 -17.13 -6.49
C THR A 206 9.69 -17.10 -7.47
N ALA A 207 8.81 -16.09 -7.39
CA ALA A 207 7.53 -15.99 -8.07
C ALA A 207 6.51 -17.06 -7.61
N GLU A 208 6.74 -17.67 -6.46
CA GLU A 208 5.81 -18.63 -5.86
C GLU A 208 4.65 -17.90 -5.19
N LYS A 209 3.44 -18.40 -5.37
CA LYS A 209 2.29 -17.97 -4.57
C LYS A 209 2.30 -18.69 -3.24
N LEU A 210 2.49 -17.93 -2.14
CA LEU A 210 2.63 -18.44 -0.80
C LEU A 210 1.29 -18.80 -0.16
N ALA A 211 0.29 -17.90 -0.33
CA ALA A 211 -1.04 -18.07 0.24
C ALA A 211 -2.06 -17.20 -0.49
N THR A 212 -3.34 -17.54 -0.35
CA THR A 212 -4.47 -16.71 -0.76
C THR A 212 -5.34 -16.44 0.45
N LEU A 213 -5.47 -15.17 0.84
CA LEU A 213 -6.37 -14.72 1.90
C LEU A 213 -7.71 -14.42 1.25
N VAL A 214 -8.73 -15.20 1.59
CA VAL A 214 -10.10 -15.02 1.10
C VAL A 214 -10.98 -14.72 2.30
N ASP A 215 -11.82 -13.73 2.20
CA ASP A 215 -12.86 -13.48 3.17
C ASP A 215 -14.23 -13.59 2.50
N TYR A 216 -15.08 -14.44 3.05
CA TYR A 216 -16.47 -14.60 2.65
C TYR A 216 -17.34 -13.78 3.60
N PHE A 217 -17.44 -12.48 3.38
CA PHE A 217 -18.46 -11.67 4.05
C PHE A 217 -19.79 -11.89 3.34
N GLU A 218 -20.65 -12.70 3.91
CA GLU A 218 -22.00 -12.95 3.38
C GLU A 218 -22.86 -11.67 3.34
N ASP A 219 -22.55 -10.67 4.18
CA ASP A 219 -23.40 -9.48 4.40
C ASP A 219 -22.94 -8.20 3.72
N TYR A 220 -21.75 -8.17 3.13
CA TYR A 220 -21.22 -6.94 2.54
C TYR A 220 -21.20 -7.05 1.02
N GLY A 221 -22.24 -6.53 0.38
CA GLY A 221 -22.42 -6.47 -1.07
C GLY A 221 -21.14 -6.37 -1.93
N GLN A 222 -21.25 -6.09 -3.21
CA GLN A 222 -20.15 -6.07 -4.20
C GLN A 222 -19.05 -5.02 -3.91
N ASN A 223 -18.50 -5.01 -2.68
CA ASN A 223 -17.52 -4.02 -2.27
C ASN A 223 -16.14 -4.36 -2.81
N GLN A 224 -15.63 -3.52 -3.71
CA GLN A 224 -14.30 -3.68 -4.29
C GLN A 224 -13.24 -3.14 -3.32
N ILE A 225 -12.12 -3.88 -3.21
CA ILE A 225 -10.93 -3.33 -2.56
C ILE A 225 -10.33 -2.27 -3.48
N SER A 226 -10.22 -1.05 -2.98
CA SER A 226 -9.60 0.06 -3.70
C SER A 226 -8.09 0.13 -3.47
N SER A 227 -7.64 -0.16 -2.25
CA SER A 227 -6.23 -0.08 -1.88
C SER A 227 -5.92 -0.97 -0.68
N ILE A 228 -4.72 -1.55 -0.68
CA ILE A 228 -4.15 -2.28 0.47
C ILE A 228 -2.80 -1.69 0.83
N GLN A 229 -2.41 -1.76 2.11
CA GLN A 229 -1.06 -1.43 2.55
C GLN A 229 -0.66 -2.15 3.84
N PHE A 230 0.57 -2.66 3.89
CA PHE A 230 1.17 -3.13 5.13
C PHE A 230 1.49 -1.97 6.08
N SER A 231 1.30 -2.21 7.36
CA SER A 231 1.83 -1.31 8.39
C SER A 231 3.36 -1.32 8.40
N PRO A 232 4.03 -0.23 8.83
CA PRO A 232 5.49 -0.17 8.84
C PRO A 232 6.18 -1.24 9.70
N ASN A 233 5.47 -1.81 10.67
CA ASN A 233 5.96 -2.93 11.47
C ASN A 233 5.60 -4.32 10.88
N GLY A 234 4.89 -4.38 9.75
CA GLY A 234 4.51 -5.62 9.06
C GLY A 234 3.44 -6.46 9.77
N LEU A 235 2.89 -6.00 10.90
CA LEU A 235 1.86 -6.75 11.65
C LEU A 235 0.50 -6.68 11.01
N HIS A 236 0.16 -5.54 10.41
CA HIS A 236 -1.17 -5.26 9.92
C HIS A 236 -1.18 -5.01 8.43
N LEU A 237 -2.29 -5.35 7.81
CA LEU A 237 -2.65 -4.99 6.44
C LEU A 237 -3.89 -4.10 6.49
N ALA A 238 -3.74 -2.83 6.15
CA ALA A 238 -4.87 -1.91 5.98
C ALA A 238 -5.49 -2.12 4.60
N MET A 239 -6.82 -2.01 4.54
CA MET A 239 -7.61 -2.18 3.33
C MET A 239 -8.72 -1.15 3.30
N VAL A 240 -8.86 -0.46 2.16
CA VAL A 240 -9.97 0.45 1.89
C VAL A 240 -10.86 -0.13 0.80
N THR A 241 -12.14 -0.08 1.06
CA THR A 241 -13.20 -0.58 0.16
C THR A 241 -14.16 0.55 -0.22
N ASP A 242 -14.91 0.39 -1.30
CA ASP A 242 -15.86 1.40 -1.80
C ASP A 242 -17.10 1.59 -0.91
N ASP A 243 -17.28 0.81 0.14
CA ASP A 243 -18.29 1.03 1.17
C ASP A 243 -17.92 2.12 2.21
N ARG A 244 -16.88 2.90 1.95
CA ARG A 244 -16.33 3.95 2.82
C ARG A 244 -15.69 3.44 4.11
N ALA A 245 -15.35 2.15 4.16
CA ALA A 245 -14.71 1.56 5.32
C ALA A 245 -13.19 1.47 5.13
N LEU A 246 -12.46 1.76 6.21
CA LEU A 246 -11.10 1.34 6.41
C LEU A 246 -11.11 0.13 7.33
N ARG A 247 -10.55 -0.97 6.86
CA ARG A 247 -10.40 -2.21 7.62
C ARG A 247 -8.94 -2.53 7.82
N VAL A 248 -8.59 -3.05 8.98
CA VAL A 248 -7.22 -3.44 9.31
C VAL A 248 -7.20 -4.89 9.79
N TRP A 249 -6.36 -5.67 9.15
CA TRP A 249 -6.20 -7.11 9.38
C TRP A 249 -4.83 -7.40 9.97
N GLU A 250 -4.75 -8.48 10.76
CA GLU A 250 -3.49 -9.07 11.20
C GLU A 250 -3.29 -10.41 10.47
N PRO A 251 -2.39 -10.49 9.45
CA PRO A 251 -2.24 -11.67 8.61
C PRO A 251 -1.90 -12.98 9.34
N GLY A 252 -1.38 -12.90 10.56
CA GLY A 252 -1.05 -14.07 11.40
C GLY A 252 -2.15 -14.49 12.36
N GLN A 253 -3.24 -13.74 12.47
CA GLN A 253 -4.36 -14.02 13.36
C GLN A 253 -5.68 -14.18 12.57
N LYS A 254 -6.63 -14.90 13.18
CA LYS A 254 -7.95 -15.07 12.58
C LYS A 254 -8.78 -13.79 12.81
N GLY A 255 -8.75 -12.85 11.86
CA GLY A 255 -9.76 -11.81 11.85
C GLY A 255 -9.30 -10.38 11.66
N MET A 256 -10.29 -9.53 11.59
CA MET A 256 -10.16 -8.09 11.46
C MET A 256 -9.92 -7.46 12.84
N VAL A 257 -8.85 -6.65 12.93
CA VAL A 257 -8.44 -6.00 14.20
C VAL A 257 -9.18 -4.68 14.38
N MET A 258 -9.50 -3.98 13.29
CA MET A 258 -10.15 -2.68 13.34
C MET A 258 -11.00 -2.47 12.10
N GLN A 259 -12.20 -1.92 12.29
CA GLN A 259 -13.03 -1.39 11.21
C GLN A 259 -13.52 0.00 11.59
N THR A 260 -13.44 0.92 10.64
CA THR A 260 -14.03 2.26 10.78
C THR A 260 -14.78 2.59 9.50
N LYS A 261 -15.90 3.27 9.64
CA LYS A 261 -16.73 3.72 8.53
C LYS A 261 -17.05 5.19 8.74
N SER A 262 -16.91 5.99 7.70
CA SER A 262 -17.23 7.41 7.76
C SER A 262 -18.63 7.67 7.21
N ASP A 263 -19.50 8.27 8.02
CA ASP A 263 -20.87 8.62 7.61
C ASP A 263 -20.92 9.84 6.68
N ARG A 264 -19.91 10.70 6.73
CA ARG A 264 -19.82 11.96 5.98
C ARG A 264 -18.93 11.88 4.73
N ALA A 265 -18.24 10.76 4.52
CA ALA A 265 -17.27 10.66 3.46
C ALA A 265 -17.83 10.09 2.17
N SER A 266 -17.29 10.55 1.07
CA SER A 266 -17.34 9.81 -0.19
C SER A 266 -16.42 8.59 -0.12
N ASN A 267 -16.54 7.67 -1.08
CA ASN A 267 -15.79 6.43 -1.13
C ASN A 267 -14.28 6.66 -0.98
N GLY A 268 -13.62 5.84 -0.15
CA GLY A 268 -12.17 5.79 -0.06
C GLY A 268 -11.58 5.18 -1.32
N LEU A 269 -10.57 5.83 -1.89
CA LEU A 269 -9.92 5.42 -3.13
C LEU A 269 -8.51 4.85 -2.91
N CYS A 270 -7.85 5.28 -1.84
CA CYS A 270 -6.51 4.84 -1.48
C CYS A 270 -6.26 4.98 0.03
N CYS A 271 -5.32 4.20 0.54
CA CYS A 271 -4.85 4.33 1.93
C CYS A 271 -3.33 4.23 1.99
N LYS A 272 -2.73 4.96 2.94
CA LYS A 272 -1.31 4.87 3.25
C LYS A 272 -1.05 5.05 4.74
N TYR A 273 -0.22 4.18 5.30
CA TYR A 273 0.31 4.36 6.64
C TYR A 273 1.29 5.52 6.70
N HIS A 274 1.24 6.26 7.79
CA HIS A 274 2.33 7.16 8.14
C HIS A 274 3.63 6.35 8.33
N PRO A 275 4.80 6.82 7.86
CA PRO A 275 6.05 6.05 7.95
C PRO A 275 6.46 5.60 9.36
N GLN A 276 6.00 6.29 10.40
CA GLN A 276 6.23 5.92 11.80
C GLN A 276 5.13 5.02 12.38
N GLY A 277 4.14 4.62 11.58
CA GLY A 277 2.97 3.88 12.04
C GLY A 277 1.96 4.72 12.83
N GLY A 278 0.95 4.08 13.38
CA GLY A 278 -0.05 4.68 14.28
C GLY A 278 -1.08 5.60 13.62
N VAL A 279 -0.90 5.97 12.36
CA VAL A 279 -1.85 6.77 11.59
C VAL A 279 -1.96 6.21 10.17
N VAL A 280 -3.19 6.16 9.66
CA VAL A 280 -3.50 5.82 8.26
C VAL A 280 -4.11 7.05 7.61
N ALA A 281 -3.61 7.44 6.45
CA ALA A 281 -4.24 8.45 5.60
C ALA A 281 -5.10 7.77 4.54
N THR A 282 -6.30 8.28 4.27
CA THR A 282 -7.15 7.83 3.17
C THR A 282 -7.47 8.99 2.24
N GLY A 283 -7.30 8.78 0.95
CA GLY A 283 -7.74 9.69 -0.09
C GLY A 283 -9.16 9.36 -0.51
N THR A 284 -10.00 10.35 -0.73
CA THR A 284 -11.42 10.19 -0.99
C THR A 284 -11.85 10.80 -2.31
N ARG A 285 -12.99 10.35 -2.83
CA ARG A 285 -13.53 10.79 -4.12
C ARG A 285 -13.99 12.25 -4.12
N ASP A 286 -14.27 12.82 -2.94
CA ASP A 286 -14.61 14.24 -2.76
C ASP A 286 -13.36 15.17 -2.77
N GLY A 287 -12.17 14.64 -3.01
CA GLY A 287 -10.93 15.40 -3.13
C GLY A 287 -10.26 15.73 -1.81
N HIS A 288 -10.62 15.05 -0.72
CA HIS A 288 -10.03 15.24 0.60
C HIS A 288 -9.08 14.10 0.98
N VAL A 289 -8.16 14.40 1.88
CA VAL A 289 -7.33 13.41 2.60
C VAL A 289 -7.76 13.39 4.06
N ARG A 290 -8.07 12.21 4.59
CA ARG A 290 -8.48 11.99 5.97
C ARG A 290 -7.46 11.15 6.71
N PHE A 291 -7.35 11.37 8.02
CA PHE A 291 -6.39 10.69 8.88
C PHE A 291 -7.11 9.89 9.96
N TRP A 292 -6.69 8.63 10.14
CA TRP A 292 -7.28 7.67 11.07
C TRP A 292 -6.21 7.16 12.02
N ARG A 293 -6.56 6.93 13.27
CA ARG A 293 -5.66 6.24 14.21
C ARG A 293 -5.65 4.75 13.88
N GLY A 294 -4.46 4.21 13.60
CA GLY A 294 -4.26 2.77 13.42
C GLY A 294 -4.19 2.02 14.76
N PRO A 295 -4.37 0.68 14.74
CA PRO A 295 -4.25 -0.13 15.93
C PRO A 295 -2.83 -0.04 16.52
N ARG A 296 -2.76 -0.02 17.85
CA ARG A 296 -1.49 -0.02 18.60
C ARG A 296 -1.26 -1.40 19.18
N THR A 297 -0.56 -2.24 18.45
CA THR A 297 -0.15 -3.57 18.91
C THR A 297 1.35 -3.63 19.05
N VAL A 298 1.81 -4.32 20.08
CA VAL A 298 3.24 -4.58 20.29
C VAL A 298 3.59 -5.87 19.53
N PRO A 299 4.56 -5.82 18.60
CA PRO A 299 4.98 -7.01 17.89
C PRO A 299 5.51 -8.07 18.84
N SER A 300 5.20 -9.35 18.57
CA SER A 300 5.80 -10.46 19.29
C SER A 300 7.31 -10.54 18.98
N LEU A 301 8.09 -11.11 19.89
CA LEU A 301 9.52 -11.32 19.66
C LEU A 301 9.77 -12.16 18.41
N CYS A 302 8.96 -13.18 18.17
CA CYS A 302 9.05 -14.01 16.96
C CYS A 302 8.87 -13.17 15.69
N HIS A 303 7.91 -12.25 15.67
CA HIS A 303 7.68 -11.36 14.53
C HIS A 303 8.87 -10.42 14.31
N LEU A 304 9.41 -9.82 15.38
CA LEU A 304 10.59 -8.95 15.28
C LEU A 304 11.81 -9.73 14.76
N CYS A 305 12.06 -10.95 15.27
CA CYS A 305 13.14 -11.80 14.80
C CYS A 305 12.98 -12.14 13.31
N ARG A 306 11.76 -12.52 12.87
CA ARG A 306 11.48 -12.77 11.46
C ARG A 306 11.78 -11.54 10.61
N SER A 307 11.25 -10.37 10.98
CA SER A 307 11.45 -9.13 10.23
C SER A 307 12.91 -8.76 10.07
N ILE A 308 13.73 -8.93 11.13
CA ILE A 308 15.17 -8.65 11.07
C ILE A 308 15.90 -9.67 10.17
N LEU A 309 15.60 -10.95 10.34
CA LEU A 309 16.24 -12.01 9.54
C LEU A 309 15.91 -11.86 8.06
N ARG A 310 14.65 -11.56 7.72
CA ARG A 310 14.20 -11.42 6.32
C ARG A 310 14.78 -10.22 5.61
N GLN A 311 15.14 -9.16 6.33
CA GLN A 311 15.86 -8.01 5.75
C GLN A 311 17.27 -8.37 5.26
N SER A 312 17.87 -9.43 5.81
CA SER A 312 19.26 -9.83 5.52
C SER A 312 19.39 -11.14 4.75
N VAL A 313 18.37 -12.01 4.84
CA VAL A 313 18.41 -13.38 4.29
C VAL A 313 17.20 -13.63 3.41
N SER A 314 17.43 -13.97 2.14
CA SER A 314 16.39 -14.29 1.17
C SER A 314 15.81 -15.70 1.38
N THR A 315 14.67 -16.01 0.76
CA THR A 315 14.04 -17.34 0.82
C THR A 315 14.99 -18.43 0.35
N HIS A 316 15.69 -18.23 -0.76
CA HIS A 316 16.66 -19.21 -1.29
C HIS A 316 17.82 -19.51 -0.34
N GLN A 317 18.20 -18.55 0.51
CA GLN A 317 19.24 -18.73 1.51
C GLN A 317 18.73 -19.41 2.77
N MET A 318 17.45 -19.29 3.07
CA MET A 318 16.82 -19.91 4.25
C MET A 318 16.45 -21.37 4.03
N GLU A 319 15.96 -21.74 2.84
CA GLU A 319 15.49 -23.09 2.53
C GLU A 319 16.54 -24.20 2.78
N PRO A 320 17.82 -24.01 2.44
CA PRO A 320 18.84 -25.04 2.71
C PRO A 320 19.31 -25.08 4.17
N LEU A 321 18.84 -24.18 5.05
CA LEU A 321 19.27 -24.18 6.45
C LEU A 321 18.67 -25.38 7.21
N PRO A 322 19.41 -26.02 8.11
CA PRO A 322 18.94 -27.15 8.91
C PRO A 322 18.01 -26.67 10.04
N LEU A 323 16.91 -26.01 9.69
CA LEU A 323 15.92 -25.50 10.64
C LEU A 323 14.73 -26.45 10.75
N PRO A 324 14.10 -26.57 11.94
CA PRO A 324 12.84 -27.29 12.08
C PRO A 324 11.77 -26.75 11.11
N LYS A 325 11.01 -27.64 10.48
CA LYS A 325 10.01 -27.33 9.46
C LYS A 325 9.09 -26.17 9.86
N ARG A 326 8.57 -26.17 11.09
CA ARG A 326 7.68 -25.11 11.61
C ARG A 326 8.38 -23.73 11.64
N ILE A 327 9.68 -23.70 11.95
CA ILE A 327 10.44 -22.46 11.98
C ILE A 327 10.66 -21.96 10.54
N LEU A 328 11.02 -22.87 9.63
CA LEU A 328 11.20 -22.53 8.22
C LEU A 328 9.90 -22.00 7.61
N GLU A 329 8.78 -22.68 7.82
CA GLU A 329 7.46 -22.22 7.37
C GLU A 329 7.11 -20.85 7.94
N TYR A 330 7.40 -20.59 9.22
CA TYR A 330 7.17 -19.28 9.84
C TYR A 330 8.05 -18.19 9.20
N LEU A 331 9.32 -18.45 8.98
CA LEU A 331 10.27 -17.52 8.40
C LEU A 331 9.97 -17.22 6.91
N THR A 332 9.43 -18.19 6.18
CA THR A 332 9.08 -18.05 4.76
C THR A 332 7.61 -17.67 4.52
N TYR A 333 6.87 -17.35 5.56
CA TYR A 333 5.43 -17.00 5.49
C TYR A 333 4.52 -18.11 4.97
N ARG A 334 4.98 -19.36 4.87
CA ARG A 334 4.19 -20.53 4.48
C ARG A 334 3.28 -21.05 5.58
N ASN A 335 3.36 -20.50 6.79
CA ASN A 335 2.49 -20.83 7.92
C ASN A 335 1.19 -20.00 7.95
N ILE A 336 1.01 -19.06 7.03
CA ILE A 336 -0.22 -18.27 6.93
C ILE A 336 -1.32 -19.20 6.41
N PRO A 337 -2.45 -19.33 7.11
CA PRO A 337 -3.53 -20.20 6.66
C PRO A 337 -4.16 -19.66 5.37
N ASP A 338 -4.38 -20.51 4.38
CA ASP A 338 -4.95 -20.16 3.06
C ASP A 338 -6.38 -19.60 3.14
N ARG A 339 -7.03 -19.74 4.32
CA ARG A 339 -8.37 -19.22 4.54
C ARG A 339 -8.42 -18.55 5.90
N LEU A 340 -8.71 -17.28 5.93
CA LEU A 340 -9.23 -16.63 7.13
C LEU A 340 -10.65 -17.15 7.31
N LYS A 341 -10.84 -18.20 8.12
CA LYS A 341 -12.17 -18.67 8.47
C LYS A 341 -12.86 -17.55 9.24
N THR A 342 -13.93 -17.01 8.70
CA THR A 342 -14.87 -16.20 9.47
C THR A 342 -15.44 -17.05 10.58
N CYS A 343 -15.42 -16.55 11.82
CA CYS A 343 -16.07 -17.18 12.96
C CYS A 343 -17.59 -17.01 12.86
N CYS A 344 -18.23 -17.71 11.96
CA CYS A 344 -19.69 -17.89 11.91
C CYS A 344 -20.01 -19.24 11.25
N SER A 345 -19.45 -20.32 11.77
CA SER A 345 -20.11 -21.62 11.69
C SER A 345 -20.61 -21.94 13.10
N SER A 346 -21.89 -21.75 13.31
CA SER A 346 -22.62 -22.48 14.36
C SER A 346 -22.20 -23.94 14.30
N ASP A 347 -21.55 -24.41 15.34
CA ASP A 347 -21.36 -25.83 15.58
C ASP A 347 -22.77 -26.44 15.72
N GLU A 348 -23.31 -26.93 14.61
CA GLU A 348 -24.31 -27.97 14.66
C GLU A 348 -23.55 -29.25 15.07
N GLU A 349 -23.47 -29.47 16.38
CA GLU A 349 -23.17 -30.77 16.92
C GLU A 349 -24.36 -31.70 16.59
N ASP A 350 -24.15 -32.51 15.56
CA ASP A 350 -24.99 -33.69 15.35
C ASP A 350 -24.87 -34.63 16.57
N TRP A 351 -25.85 -34.54 17.42
CA TRP A 351 -26.16 -35.59 18.41
C TRP A 351 -26.89 -36.69 17.68
N GLU A 352 -26.19 -37.65 17.15
CA GLU A 352 -26.76 -38.98 16.92
C GLU A 352 -26.66 -39.82 18.21
N GLY A 353 -27.85 -40.28 18.69
CA GLY A 353 -28.09 -41.08 19.88
C GLY A 353 -27.65 -42.56 19.82
#